data_9efedfcbfa42af59a87410d91eed544b
#
_entry.id   9efedfcbfa42af59a87410d91eed544b
#
_cell.length_a   1.000
_cell.length_b   1.000
_cell.length_c   1.000
_cell.angle_alpha   90.00
_cell.angle_beta   90.00
_cell.angle_gamma   90.00
#
_symmetry.space_group_name_H-M   'P 1'
#
loop_
_entity.id
_entity.type
_entity.pdbx_description
1 polymer ?
#
loop_
_entity_poly.entity_id
_entity_poly.type
_entity_poly.pdbx_seq_one_letter_code
_entity_poly.pdbx_strand_id
1 'polypeptide(L)'
;LVMNKLQEIKSRSNEYEVGRVVSVREYILEVSGLENAAFYERVQVSGKSEGYVIGIRRNSVMVALVKKNSDIYVGDEVIATGKEFCLSYDEEAFGHIVNMMGEDVMTGKMLEHTELMHIENPTTPIMDRTSVNRPLETGLAGIDLIYPIGRGQRQLIIGDKKTGKTQIALDTILNQKDKDVLCIYIAIGKTKKALKEVYAELQKKGAMKYTLILAALNDDLPPILSLTPYAGLAIAEKYMH
;
A
#
# COMPACT_ATOMS: atom_id res chain seq x y z
N LEU A 1 -0.03 -5.89 22.35
CA LEU A 1 0.84 -4.73 22.62
C LEU A 1 0.58 -3.59 21.63
N VAL A 2 0.47 -3.88 20.33
CA VAL A 2 0.19 -2.86 19.29
C VAL A 2 -1.24 -2.30 19.44
N MET A 3 -2.23 -3.14 19.66
CA MET A 3 -3.64 -2.74 19.86
C MET A 3 -3.84 -1.80 21.07
N ASN A 4 -3.12 -2.02 22.16
CA ASN A 4 -3.21 -1.13 23.33
C ASN A 4 -2.60 0.25 23.05
N LYS A 5 -1.50 0.31 22.26
CA LYS A 5 -0.91 1.60 21.86
C LYS A 5 -1.78 2.35 20.86
N LEU A 6 -2.48 1.67 19.96
CA LEU A 6 -3.45 2.29 19.04
C LEU A 6 -4.65 2.88 19.79
N GLN A 7 -5.10 2.25 20.88
CA GLN A 7 -6.13 2.80 21.76
C GLN A 7 -5.63 4.04 22.54
N GLU A 8 -4.36 4.06 22.94
CA GLU A 8 -3.75 5.24 23.58
C GLU A 8 -3.67 6.43 22.62
N ILE A 9 -3.32 6.23 21.33
CA ILE A 9 -3.33 7.29 20.32
C ILE A 9 -4.75 7.87 20.14
N LYS A 10 -5.77 7.01 20.09
CA LYS A 10 -7.18 7.44 19.98
C LYS A 10 -7.68 8.25 21.18
N SER A 11 -7.08 8.09 22.36
CA SER A 11 -7.49 8.79 23.58
C SER A 11 -6.76 10.13 23.81
N ARG A 12 -5.69 10.43 23.06
CA ARG A 12 -4.95 11.69 23.18
C ARG A 12 -5.69 12.80 22.44
N SER A 13 -6.39 13.61 23.20
CA SER A 13 -6.99 14.85 22.72
C SER A 13 -5.91 15.90 22.46
N ASN A 14 -5.75 16.31 21.19
CA ASN A 14 -5.18 17.59 20.72
C ASN A 14 -3.82 18.10 21.23
N GLU A 15 -2.99 17.31 21.90
CA GLU A 15 -1.61 17.70 22.21
C GLU A 15 -0.67 17.18 21.11
N TYR A 16 -0.18 18.10 20.28
CA TYR A 16 0.82 17.80 19.27
C TYR A 16 2.21 17.80 19.92
N GLU A 17 2.94 16.69 19.84
CA GLU A 17 4.36 16.68 20.18
C GLU A 17 5.19 17.28 19.06
N VAL A 18 6.16 18.09 19.42
CA VAL A 18 7.07 18.75 18.49
C VAL A 18 8.49 18.27 18.75
N GLY A 19 9.07 17.63 17.76
CA GLY A 19 10.46 17.19 17.76
C GLY A 19 11.31 17.99 16.78
N ARG A 20 12.61 17.66 16.73
CA ARG A 20 13.56 18.24 15.78
C ARG A 20 14.38 17.17 15.10
N VAL A 21 14.65 17.39 13.82
CA VAL A 21 15.50 16.51 13.01
C VAL A 21 16.93 16.56 13.55
N VAL A 22 17.46 15.42 13.92
CA VAL A 22 18.86 15.23 14.39
C VAL A 22 19.77 14.79 13.25
N SER A 23 19.28 13.91 12.40
CA SER A 23 20.01 13.48 11.21
C SER A 23 19.07 13.18 10.04
N VAL A 24 19.58 13.38 8.84
CA VAL A 24 18.88 13.12 7.59
C VAL A 24 19.65 12.08 6.79
N ARG A 25 19.02 10.97 6.43
CA ARG A 25 19.60 9.93 5.57
C ARG A 25 18.63 9.62 4.44
N GLU A 26 18.79 10.33 3.32
CA GLU A 26 17.93 10.22 2.13
C GLU A 26 16.42 10.42 2.47
N TYR A 27 15.71 9.34 2.75
CA TYR A 27 14.28 9.33 3.10
C TYR A 27 14.00 8.91 4.56
N ILE A 28 15.04 8.70 5.35
CA ILE A 28 14.93 8.37 6.78
C ILE A 28 15.46 9.54 7.61
N LEU A 29 14.65 10.00 8.55
CA LEU A 29 15.01 11.03 9.50
C LEU A 29 15.17 10.41 10.89
N GLU A 30 16.17 10.89 11.63
CA GLU A 30 16.25 10.68 13.07
C GLU A 30 15.77 11.95 13.75
N VAL A 31 14.79 11.84 14.63
CA VAL A 31 14.09 12.95 15.27
C VAL A 31 14.18 12.80 16.78
N SER A 32 14.52 13.87 17.49
CA SER A 32 14.48 13.95 18.96
C SER A 32 13.27 14.74 19.44
N GLY A 33 12.85 14.53 20.70
CA GLY A 33 11.76 15.29 21.32
C GLY A 33 10.34 14.77 21.01
N LEU A 34 10.22 13.57 20.43
CA LEU A 34 8.95 12.85 20.26
C LEU A 34 8.91 11.67 21.25
N GLU A 35 8.76 11.96 22.53
CA GLU A 35 8.88 10.95 23.60
C GLU A 35 7.72 9.96 23.63
N ASN A 36 6.54 10.41 23.20
CA ASN A 36 5.32 9.63 23.20
C ASN A 36 4.89 9.14 21.82
N ALA A 37 5.73 9.31 20.79
CA ALA A 37 5.40 8.87 19.44
C ALA A 37 5.14 7.36 19.38
N ALA A 38 4.13 6.97 18.64
CA ALA A 38 3.80 5.57 18.41
C ALA A 38 4.35 5.06 17.07
N PHE A 39 4.56 3.75 16.98
CA PHE A 39 4.92 3.10 15.72
C PHE A 39 3.79 3.29 14.70
N TYR A 40 4.12 3.57 13.44
CA TYR A 40 3.19 3.97 12.37
C TYR A 40 2.47 5.31 12.58
N GLU A 41 2.84 6.10 13.58
CA GLU A 41 2.25 7.43 13.72
C GLU A 41 2.66 8.34 12.56
N ARG A 42 1.68 9.04 11.98
CA ARG A 42 1.90 10.05 10.93
C ARG A 42 2.55 11.29 11.53
N VAL A 43 3.58 11.80 10.85
CA VAL A 43 4.28 13.03 11.24
C VAL A 43 4.35 14.00 10.08
N GLN A 44 4.34 15.31 10.42
CA GLN A 44 4.60 16.39 9.48
C GLN A 44 6.00 16.95 9.72
N VAL A 45 6.75 17.16 8.64
CA VAL A 45 8.12 17.70 8.69
C VAL A 45 8.15 19.04 7.98
N SER A 46 8.63 20.09 8.67
CA SER A 46 8.70 21.46 8.17
C SER A 46 7.38 21.97 7.55
N GLY A 47 6.24 21.47 8.02
CA GLY A 47 4.89 21.85 7.59
C GLY A 47 4.51 21.46 6.16
N LYS A 48 5.39 20.82 5.38
CA LYS A 48 5.15 20.49 3.97
C LYS A 48 5.41 19.04 3.60
N SER A 49 6.39 18.40 4.23
CA SER A 49 6.73 17.00 3.99
C SER A 49 6.01 16.11 4.99
N GLU A 50 5.74 14.86 4.60
CA GLU A 50 5.03 13.89 5.44
C GLU A 50 5.83 12.60 5.58
N GLY A 51 5.71 11.98 6.74
CA GLY A 51 6.33 10.71 7.05
C GLY A 51 5.56 9.94 8.10
N TYR A 52 6.08 8.79 8.47
CA TYR A 52 5.56 7.98 9.57
C TYR A 52 6.69 7.36 10.39
N VAL A 53 6.40 7.04 11.64
CA VAL A 53 7.34 6.47 12.58
C VAL A 53 7.59 5.00 12.24
N ILE A 54 8.86 4.66 11.95
CA ILE A 54 9.30 3.29 11.64
C ILE A 54 10.09 2.63 12.76
N GLY A 55 10.51 3.39 13.75
CA GLY A 55 11.27 2.87 14.87
C GLY A 55 11.39 3.86 16.01
N ILE A 56 11.40 3.34 17.23
CA ILE A 56 11.50 4.12 18.46
C ILE A 56 12.76 3.66 19.19
N ARG A 57 13.64 4.60 19.50
CA ARG A 57 14.85 4.42 20.29
C ARG A 57 14.71 5.16 21.63
N ARG A 58 15.69 5.00 22.52
CA ARG A 58 15.63 5.60 23.86
C ARG A 58 15.48 7.14 23.84
N ASN A 59 16.19 7.83 22.93
CA ASN A 59 16.25 9.30 22.88
C ASN A 59 15.88 9.87 21.50
N SER A 60 15.49 9.04 20.55
CA SER A 60 15.15 9.46 19.20
C SER A 60 14.12 8.53 18.55
N VAL A 61 13.45 9.04 17.54
CA VAL A 61 12.48 8.33 16.73
C VAL A 61 12.97 8.32 15.30
N MET A 62 12.82 7.19 14.64
CA MET A 62 13.11 7.03 13.21
C MET A 62 11.85 7.26 12.42
N VAL A 63 11.90 8.19 11.47
CA VAL A 63 10.78 8.56 10.60
C VAL A 63 11.14 8.24 9.15
N ALA A 64 10.27 7.54 8.44
CA ALA A 64 10.35 7.35 7.01
C ALA A 64 9.48 8.37 6.28
N LEU A 65 10.04 9.06 5.29
CA LEU A 65 9.32 10.03 4.48
C LEU A 65 8.47 9.33 3.42
N VAL A 66 7.22 9.73 3.30
CA VAL A 66 6.31 9.28 2.24
C VAL A 66 6.04 10.37 1.21
N LYS A 67 6.21 11.65 1.62
CA LYS A 67 6.10 12.79 0.73
C LYS A 67 7.17 13.81 1.08
N LYS A 68 7.99 14.17 0.08
CA LYS A 68 9.03 15.18 0.21
C LYS A 68 8.70 16.36 -0.69
N ASN A 69 8.17 17.44 -0.11
CA ASN A 69 7.80 18.66 -0.83
C ASN A 69 8.85 19.79 -0.70
N SER A 70 9.85 19.60 0.17
CA SER A 70 10.94 20.57 0.39
C SER A 70 12.20 19.84 0.85
N ASP A 71 13.34 20.49 0.76
CA ASP A 71 14.56 20.01 1.40
C ASP A 71 14.39 20.06 2.92
N ILE A 72 14.95 19.04 3.57
CA ILE A 72 14.86 18.85 5.02
C ILE A 72 16.27 18.94 5.58
N TYR A 73 16.44 19.74 6.63
CA TYR A 73 17.72 19.99 7.28
C TYR A 73 17.71 19.55 8.74
N VAL A 74 18.88 19.34 9.29
CA VAL A 74 19.05 19.12 10.74
C VAL A 74 18.57 20.37 11.48
N GLY A 75 17.75 20.16 12.51
CA GLY A 75 17.09 21.20 13.27
C GLY A 75 15.68 21.56 12.82
N ASP A 76 15.25 21.05 11.66
CA ASP A 76 13.87 21.23 11.19
C ASP A 76 12.85 20.64 12.17
N GLU A 77 11.69 21.28 12.22
CA GLU A 77 10.59 20.89 13.11
C GLU A 77 9.83 19.68 12.57
N VAL A 78 9.51 18.75 13.46
CA VAL A 78 8.69 17.57 13.18
C VAL A 78 7.54 17.52 14.16
N ILE A 79 6.32 17.48 13.65
CA ILE A 79 5.10 17.46 14.45
C ILE A 79 4.50 16.05 14.37
N ALA A 80 4.37 15.40 15.52
CA ALA A 80 3.59 14.18 15.67
C ALA A 80 2.10 14.50 15.65
N THR A 81 1.33 13.79 14.83
CA THR A 81 -0.09 14.13 14.62
C THR A 81 -1.05 13.41 15.55
N GLY A 82 -0.58 12.49 16.38
CA GLY A 82 -1.43 11.62 17.20
C GLY A 82 -2.33 10.67 16.39
N LYS A 83 -2.11 10.57 15.07
CA LYS A 83 -2.90 9.73 14.15
C LYS A 83 -2.01 8.70 13.50
N GLU A 84 -2.53 7.51 13.30
CA GLU A 84 -1.84 6.47 12.54
C GLU A 84 -1.73 6.86 11.06
N PHE A 85 -0.63 6.43 10.43
CA PHE A 85 -0.47 6.52 9.00
C PHE A 85 -1.32 5.44 8.33
N CYS A 86 -2.36 5.88 7.63
CA CYS A 86 -3.33 5.02 6.97
C CYS A 86 -3.23 5.15 5.46
N LEU A 87 -3.69 4.15 4.73
CA LEU A 87 -3.96 4.28 3.31
C LEU A 87 -5.29 5.02 3.09
N SER A 88 -5.40 5.74 1.98
CA SER A 88 -6.65 6.34 1.52
C SER A 88 -7.26 5.47 0.42
N TYR A 89 -8.48 5.02 0.61
CA TYR A 89 -9.16 4.12 -0.31
C TYR A 89 -10.59 4.60 -0.59
N ASP A 90 -11.05 4.38 -1.81
CA ASP A 90 -12.38 4.66 -2.29
C ASP A 90 -12.90 3.45 -3.09
N GLU A 91 -14.15 3.08 -2.94
CA GLU A 91 -14.76 1.99 -3.71
C GLU A 91 -14.78 2.27 -5.22
N GLU A 92 -14.85 3.56 -5.60
CA GLU A 92 -14.73 4.00 -6.98
C GLU A 92 -13.32 3.80 -7.58
N ALA A 93 -12.33 3.36 -6.78
CA ALA A 93 -10.99 3.06 -7.26
C ALA A 93 -10.93 1.88 -8.25
N PHE A 94 -11.94 1.00 -8.26
CA PHE A 94 -12.06 -0.02 -9.31
C PHE A 94 -12.27 0.64 -10.67
N GLY A 95 -11.49 0.20 -11.65
CA GLY A 95 -11.46 0.82 -12.96
C GLY A 95 -10.40 1.91 -13.14
N HIS A 96 -9.69 2.27 -12.07
CA HIS A 96 -8.66 3.31 -12.04
C HIS A 96 -7.27 2.77 -11.71
N ILE A 97 -6.25 3.61 -11.92
CA ILE A 97 -4.89 3.39 -11.43
C ILE A 97 -4.67 4.37 -10.28
N VAL A 98 -4.63 3.88 -9.06
CA VAL A 98 -4.50 4.71 -7.87
C VAL A 98 -3.23 4.41 -7.09
N ASN A 99 -2.74 5.37 -6.33
CA ASN A 99 -1.70 5.15 -5.35
C ASN A 99 -2.31 4.92 -3.94
N MET A 100 -1.49 4.51 -2.98
CA MET A 100 -1.94 4.25 -1.62
C MET A 100 -2.45 5.49 -0.86
N MET A 101 -2.23 6.69 -1.41
CA MET A 101 -2.73 7.95 -0.85
C MET A 101 -4.11 8.33 -1.40
N GLY A 102 -4.72 7.50 -2.27
CA GLY A 102 -6.03 7.75 -2.90
C GLY A 102 -5.99 8.70 -4.08
N GLU A 103 -4.83 8.90 -4.69
CA GLU A 103 -4.65 9.75 -5.86
C GLU A 103 -4.65 8.90 -7.14
N ASP A 104 -5.42 9.29 -8.14
CA ASP A 104 -5.36 8.69 -9.47
C ASP A 104 -4.03 9.07 -10.15
N VAL A 105 -3.22 8.08 -10.44
CA VAL A 105 -1.85 8.24 -10.96
C VAL A 105 -1.82 8.86 -12.36
N MET A 106 -2.90 8.72 -13.14
CA MET A 106 -2.97 9.25 -14.50
C MET A 106 -3.37 10.71 -14.53
N THR A 107 -4.33 11.10 -13.71
CA THR A 107 -4.89 12.45 -13.67
C THR A 107 -4.24 13.33 -12.61
N GLY A 108 -3.62 12.76 -11.58
CA GLY A 108 -3.08 13.47 -10.41
C GLY A 108 -4.18 14.01 -9.49
N LYS A 109 -5.42 13.55 -9.62
CA LYS A 109 -6.54 13.98 -8.79
C LYS A 109 -6.78 12.99 -7.65
N MET A 110 -7.13 13.52 -6.49
CA MET A 110 -7.64 12.70 -5.39
C MET A 110 -9.01 12.14 -5.74
N LEU A 111 -9.28 10.90 -5.32
CA LEU A 111 -10.63 10.33 -5.37
C LEU A 111 -11.54 11.09 -4.39
N GLU A 112 -12.85 11.20 -4.71
CA GLU A 112 -13.75 12.12 -4.00
C GLU A 112 -14.23 11.60 -2.64
N HIS A 113 -14.37 10.29 -2.46
CA HIS A 113 -14.97 9.66 -1.27
C HIS A 113 -13.99 8.75 -0.50
N THR A 114 -12.74 9.20 -0.33
CA THR A 114 -11.72 8.36 0.31
C THR A 114 -11.98 8.14 1.80
N GLU A 115 -11.93 6.88 2.19
CA GLU A 115 -11.86 6.43 3.58
C GLU A 115 -10.42 6.12 4.00
N LEU A 116 -10.11 6.33 5.27
CA LEU A 116 -8.82 5.95 5.83
C LEU A 116 -8.89 4.49 6.32
N MET A 117 -7.98 3.67 5.83
CA MET A 117 -7.84 2.26 6.23
C MET A 117 -6.48 1.99 6.86
N HIS A 118 -6.47 1.15 7.88
CA HIS A 118 -5.22 0.66 8.44
C HIS A 118 -4.46 -0.18 7.41
N ILE A 119 -3.13 -0.01 7.38
CA ILE A 119 -2.26 -0.77 6.46
C ILE A 119 -2.01 -2.17 7.01
N GLU A 120 -1.89 -2.30 8.33
CA GLU A 120 -1.72 -3.58 9.01
C GLU A 120 -2.97 -3.95 9.79
N ASN A 121 -3.57 -5.07 9.43
CA ASN A 121 -4.73 -5.64 10.12
C ASN A 121 -4.32 -6.87 10.92
N PRO A 122 -5.03 -7.20 12.02
CA PRO A 122 -4.79 -8.43 12.76
C PRO A 122 -5.05 -9.65 11.86
N THR A 123 -4.14 -10.61 11.90
CA THR A 123 -4.27 -11.83 11.09
C THR A 123 -5.42 -12.71 11.60
N THR A 124 -6.16 -13.31 10.66
CA THR A 124 -7.19 -14.30 10.98
C THR A 124 -6.60 -15.46 11.79
N PRO A 125 -7.17 -15.79 12.96
CA PRO A 125 -6.74 -16.93 13.77
C PRO A 125 -6.77 -18.25 13.01
N ILE A 126 -5.92 -19.20 13.40
CA ILE A 126 -5.80 -20.50 12.70
C ILE A 126 -7.16 -21.25 12.68
N MET A 127 -7.92 -21.13 13.76
CA MET A 127 -9.22 -21.83 13.90
C MET A 127 -10.29 -21.31 12.95
N ASP A 128 -10.17 -20.05 12.50
CA ASP A 128 -11.14 -19.41 11.60
C ASP A 128 -10.75 -19.55 10.12
N ARG A 129 -9.61 -20.21 9.84
CA ARG A 129 -9.16 -20.44 8.47
C ARG A 129 -9.85 -21.65 7.86
N THR A 130 -10.40 -21.45 6.66
CA THR A 130 -10.99 -22.54 5.87
C THR A 130 -9.95 -23.23 5.00
N SER A 131 -10.14 -24.52 4.73
CA SER A 131 -9.28 -25.27 3.80
C SER A 131 -9.44 -24.75 2.37
N VAL A 132 -8.34 -24.73 1.63
CA VAL A 132 -8.34 -24.37 0.19
C VAL A 132 -8.97 -25.53 -0.59
N ASN A 133 -10.18 -25.33 -1.09
CA ASN A 133 -10.96 -26.36 -1.81
C ASN A 133 -11.55 -25.88 -3.14
N ARG A 134 -11.27 -24.63 -3.54
CA ARG A 134 -11.74 -24.05 -4.81
C ARG A 134 -10.54 -23.67 -5.68
N PRO A 135 -10.45 -24.13 -6.94
CA PRO A 135 -9.40 -23.71 -7.84
C PRO A 135 -9.57 -22.25 -8.30
N LEU A 136 -8.44 -21.58 -8.53
CA LEU A 136 -8.37 -20.35 -9.28
C LEU A 136 -8.03 -20.71 -10.71
N GLU A 137 -8.96 -20.57 -11.62
CA GLU A 137 -8.73 -20.84 -13.03
C GLU A 137 -7.97 -19.66 -13.65
N THR A 138 -6.71 -19.90 -14.02
CA THR A 138 -5.85 -18.86 -14.63
C THR A 138 -6.12 -18.68 -16.11
N GLY A 139 -6.71 -19.69 -16.78
CA GLY A 139 -6.88 -19.78 -18.22
C GLY A 139 -5.61 -20.23 -18.96
N LEU A 140 -4.56 -20.58 -18.21
CA LEU A 140 -3.29 -21.07 -18.74
C LEU A 140 -3.22 -22.58 -18.50
N ALA A 141 -3.36 -23.38 -19.56
CA ALA A 141 -3.44 -24.84 -19.46
C ALA A 141 -2.26 -25.46 -18.69
N GLY A 142 -1.05 -24.95 -18.85
CA GLY A 142 0.14 -25.42 -18.12
C GLY A 142 0.05 -25.20 -16.60
N ILE A 143 -0.64 -24.16 -16.14
CA ILE A 143 -0.86 -23.89 -14.71
C ILE A 143 -2.06 -24.69 -14.25
N ASP A 144 -3.20 -24.57 -14.91
CA ASP A 144 -4.47 -25.11 -14.43
C ASP A 144 -4.49 -26.65 -14.40
N LEU A 145 -3.71 -27.32 -15.29
CA LEU A 145 -3.66 -28.77 -15.34
C LEU A 145 -2.51 -29.39 -14.55
N ILE A 146 -1.35 -28.72 -14.48
CA ILE A 146 -0.13 -29.32 -13.90
C ILE A 146 0.14 -28.78 -12.49
N TYR A 147 -0.08 -27.47 -12.27
CA TYR A 147 0.16 -26.78 -11.01
C TYR A 147 -1.04 -25.92 -10.61
N PRO A 148 -2.23 -26.52 -10.41
CA PRO A 148 -3.45 -25.76 -10.14
C PRO A 148 -3.29 -24.91 -8.87
N ILE A 149 -3.73 -23.66 -8.95
CA ILE A 149 -3.70 -22.69 -7.86
C ILE A 149 -5.07 -22.71 -7.18
N GLY A 150 -5.11 -22.87 -5.87
CA GLY A 150 -6.33 -22.77 -5.09
C GLY A 150 -6.59 -21.33 -4.63
N ARG A 151 -7.85 -20.94 -4.50
CA ARG A 151 -8.24 -19.66 -3.91
C ARG A 151 -7.80 -19.61 -2.45
N GLY A 152 -6.96 -18.65 -2.09
CA GLY A 152 -6.28 -18.53 -0.80
C GLY A 152 -4.82 -18.99 -0.81
N GLN A 153 -4.32 -19.59 -1.91
CA GLN A 153 -2.91 -19.91 -2.05
C GLN A 153 -2.10 -18.69 -2.51
N ARG A 154 -0.83 -18.71 -2.13
CA ARG A 154 0.19 -17.75 -2.55
C ARG A 154 1.10 -18.42 -3.55
N GLN A 155 1.20 -17.88 -4.76
CA GLN A 155 2.04 -18.41 -5.82
C GLN A 155 3.14 -17.41 -6.17
N LEU A 156 4.38 -17.88 -6.24
CA LEU A 156 5.54 -17.10 -6.65
C LEU A 156 5.86 -17.39 -8.12
N ILE A 157 5.98 -16.31 -8.94
CA ILE A 157 6.38 -16.39 -10.34
C ILE A 157 7.75 -15.73 -10.48
N ILE A 158 8.78 -16.53 -10.76
CA ILE A 158 10.17 -16.08 -10.92
C ILE A 158 10.62 -16.32 -12.37
N GLY A 159 11.48 -15.46 -12.86
CA GLY A 159 12.13 -15.59 -14.17
C GLY A 159 12.86 -14.31 -14.56
N ASP A 160 13.63 -14.36 -15.62
CA ASP A 160 14.39 -13.24 -16.16
C ASP A 160 13.49 -12.12 -16.71
N LYS A 161 14.09 -10.97 -17.05
CA LYS A 161 13.35 -9.89 -17.70
C LYS A 161 12.77 -10.38 -19.05
N LYS A 162 11.54 -9.94 -19.34
CA LYS A 162 10.83 -10.24 -20.61
C LYS A 162 10.46 -11.73 -20.84
N THR A 163 10.38 -12.54 -19.79
CA THR A 163 9.96 -13.96 -19.87
C THR A 163 8.45 -14.17 -19.77
N GLY A 164 7.64 -13.12 -19.79
CA GLY A 164 6.18 -13.22 -19.78
C GLY A 164 5.51 -13.26 -18.39
N LYS A 165 6.25 -13.02 -17.28
CA LYS A 165 5.67 -13.03 -15.93
C LYS A 165 4.45 -12.13 -15.78
N THR A 166 4.54 -10.89 -16.28
CA THR A 166 3.42 -9.94 -16.25
C THR A 166 2.26 -10.43 -17.10
N GLN A 167 2.53 -11.08 -18.25
CA GLN A 167 1.49 -11.63 -19.11
C GLN A 167 0.68 -12.73 -18.40
N ILE A 168 1.34 -13.61 -17.65
CA ILE A 168 0.65 -14.62 -16.82
C ILE A 168 -0.35 -13.96 -15.85
N ALA A 169 0.07 -12.88 -15.19
CA ALA A 169 -0.82 -12.15 -14.26
C ALA A 169 -2.00 -11.50 -15.01
N LEU A 170 -1.75 -10.86 -16.16
CA LEU A 170 -2.79 -10.23 -16.97
C LEU A 170 -3.79 -11.26 -17.54
N ASP A 171 -3.29 -12.39 -18.08
CA ASP A 171 -4.14 -13.45 -18.59
C ASP A 171 -5.00 -14.05 -17.47
N THR A 172 -4.45 -14.20 -16.27
CA THR A 172 -5.21 -14.65 -15.09
C THR A 172 -6.33 -13.65 -14.74
N ILE A 173 -6.05 -12.35 -14.73
CA ILE A 173 -7.07 -11.31 -14.50
C ILE A 173 -8.15 -11.39 -15.58
N LEU A 174 -7.77 -11.48 -16.84
CA LEU A 174 -8.70 -11.54 -17.96
C LEU A 174 -9.62 -12.77 -17.90
N ASN A 175 -9.10 -13.88 -17.38
CA ASN A 175 -9.87 -15.12 -17.23
C ASN A 175 -10.84 -15.08 -16.03
N GLN A 176 -10.83 -14.04 -15.20
CA GLN A 176 -11.80 -13.87 -14.10
C GLN A 176 -13.11 -13.19 -14.56
N LYS A 177 -13.23 -12.81 -15.83
CA LYS A 177 -14.45 -12.23 -16.36
C LYS A 177 -15.66 -13.14 -16.07
N ASP A 178 -16.74 -12.55 -15.55
CA ASP A 178 -18.01 -13.23 -15.22
C ASP A 178 -17.89 -14.34 -14.14
N LYS A 179 -16.82 -14.33 -13.32
CA LYS A 179 -16.58 -15.34 -12.27
C LYS A 179 -16.78 -14.81 -10.83
N ASP A 180 -17.32 -13.61 -10.68
CA ASP A 180 -17.53 -12.95 -9.38
C ASP A 180 -16.21 -12.87 -8.57
N VAL A 181 -15.17 -12.36 -9.19
CA VAL A 181 -13.83 -12.18 -8.61
C VAL A 181 -13.36 -10.74 -8.82
N LEU A 182 -13.06 -10.05 -7.75
CA LEU A 182 -12.36 -8.76 -7.82
C LEU A 182 -10.86 -9.01 -7.93
N CYS A 183 -10.21 -8.25 -8.80
CA CYS A 183 -8.78 -8.34 -9.04
C CYS A 183 -8.08 -7.07 -8.57
N ILE A 184 -7.00 -7.21 -7.80
CA ILE A 184 -6.14 -6.09 -7.40
C ILE A 184 -4.76 -6.34 -8.00
N TYR A 185 -4.38 -5.51 -8.98
CA TYR A 185 -3.05 -5.55 -9.58
C TYR A 185 -2.14 -4.55 -8.91
N ILE A 186 -1.19 -5.02 -8.11
CA ILE A 186 -0.24 -4.18 -7.39
C ILE A 186 1.03 -4.01 -8.24
N ALA A 187 1.27 -2.79 -8.72
CA ALA A 187 2.39 -2.45 -9.59
C ALA A 187 3.43 -1.62 -8.84
N ILE A 188 4.60 -2.20 -8.56
CA ILE A 188 5.67 -1.57 -7.80
C ILE A 188 6.86 -1.26 -8.70
N GLY A 189 7.37 -0.02 -8.61
CA GLY A 189 8.55 0.42 -9.37
C GLY A 189 8.34 0.44 -10.88
N LYS A 190 7.11 0.61 -11.34
CA LYS A 190 6.77 0.73 -12.76
C LYS A 190 6.75 2.19 -13.21
N THR A 191 7.02 2.42 -14.49
CA THR A 191 6.85 3.74 -15.10
C THR A 191 5.38 4.00 -15.42
N LYS A 192 4.96 5.27 -15.44
CA LYS A 192 3.60 5.66 -15.89
C LYS A 192 3.27 5.10 -17.28
N LYS A 193 4.26 5.03 -18.19
CA LYS A 193 4.07 4.47 -19.55
C LYS A 193 3.68 2.99 -19.47
N ALA A 194 4.44 2.20 -18.72
CA ALA A 194 4.17 0.76 -18.57
C ALA A 194 2.79 0.50 -17.93
N LEU A 195 2.38 1.34 -16.96
CA LEU A 195 1.04 1.25 -16.37
C LEU A 195 -0.07 1.58 -17.35
N LYS A 196 0.13 2.58 -18.22
CA LYS A 196 -0.82 2.91 -19.29
C LYS A 196 -1.01 1.75 -20.27
N GLU A 197 0.04 1.03 -20.59
CA GLU A 197 -0.01 -0.15 -21.48
C GLU A 197 -0.85 -1.27 -20.82
N VAL A 198 -0.59 -1.59 -19.57
CA VAL A 198 -1.37 -2.57 -18.79
C VAL A 198 -2.86 -2.14 -18.68
N TYR A 199 -3.10 -0.89 -18.32
CA TYR A 199 -4.45 -0.35 -18.23
C TYR A 199 -5.21 -0.46 -19.56
N ALA A 200 -4.59 -0.04 -20.65
CA ALA A 200 -5.19 -0.07 -21.98
C ALA A 200 -5.53 -1.51 -22.43
N GLU A 201 -4.68 -2.49 -22.11
CA GLU A 201 -4.94 -3.89 -22.38
C GLU A 201 -6.15 -4.41 -21.61
N LEU A 202 -6.18 -4.18 -20.30
CA LEU A 202 -7.29 -4.61 -19.43
C LEU A 202 -8.59 -3.89 -19.80
N GLN A 203 -8.54 -2.58 -20.12
CA GLN A 203 -9.69 -1.79 -20.52
C GLN A 203 -10.27 -2.27 -21.85
N LYS A 204 -9.43 -2.53 -22.86
CA LYS A 204 -9.84 -3.03 -24.18
C LYS A 204 -10.59 -4.36 -24.08
N LYS A 205 -10.22 -5.22 -23.12
CA LYS A 205 -10.85 -6.52 -22.88
C LYS A 205 -11.98 -6.45 -21.82
N GLY A 206 -12.30 -5.25 -21.29
CA GLY A 206 -13.38 -5.01 -20.35
C GLY A 206 -13.11 -5.48 -18.91
N ALA A 207 -11.84 -5.80 -18.60
CA ALA A 207 -11.44 -6.30 -17.27
C ALA A 207 -11.32 -5.21 -16.19
N MET A 208 -11.22 -3.94 -16.58
CA MET A 208 -11.15 -2.82 -15.63
C MET A 208 -12.39 -2.68 -14.75
N LYS A 209 -13.54 -3.23 -15.16
CA LYS A 209 -14.77 -3.20 -14.36
C LYS A 209 -14.67 -3.93 -13.03
N TYR A 210 -13.78 -4.92 -12.94
CA TYR A 210 -13.55 -5.73 -11.74
C TYR A 210 -12.08 -5.72 -11.29
N THR A 211 -11.28 -4.79 -11.85
CA THR A 211 -9.85 -4.69 -11.55
C THR A 211 -9.52 -3.30 -10.99
N LEU A 212 -8.80 -3.30 -9.88
CA LEU A 212 -8.12 -2.15 -9.32
C LEU A 212 -6.62 -2.26 -9.63
N ILE A 213 -5.99 -1.20 -10.10
CA ILE A 213 -4.53 -1.10 -10.22
C ILE A 213 -4.03 -0.19 -9.11
N LEU A 214 -3.34 -0.77 -8.11
CA LEU A 214 -2.66 -0.03 -7.08
C LEU A 214 -1.20 0.14 -7.46
N ALA A 215 -0.73 1.38 -7.61
CA ALA A 215 0.57 1.66 -8.18
C ALA A 215 1.49 2.45 -7.23
N ALA A 216 2.75 2.02 -7.17
CA ALA A 216 3.87 2.82 -6.70
C ALA A 216 4.86 2.96 -7.86
N LEU A 217 5.14 4.20 -8.24
CA LEU A 217 5.98 4.52 -9.39
C LEU A 217 7.47 4.33 -9.07
N ASN A 218 8.29 4.26 -10.09
CA ASN A 218 9.74 4.13 -9.93
C ASN A 218 10.43 5.38 -9.36
N ASP A 219 9.76 6.53 -9.38
CA ASP A 219 10.19 7.81 -8.83
C ASP A 219 9.57 8.11 -7.44
N ASP A 220 8.70 7.24 -6.93
CA ASP A 220 8.20 7.34 -5.57
C ASP A 220 9.29 7.00 -4.54
N LEU A 221 9.13 7.53 -3.33
CA LEU A 221 10.05 7.25 -2.24
C LEU A 221 10.03 5.76 -1.85
N PRO A 222 11.19 5.17 -1.50
CA PRO A 222 11.27 3.74 -1.12
C PRO A 222 10.29 3.28 -0.05
N PRO A 223 9.92 4.07 0.97
CA PRO A 223 8.87 3.69 1.91
C PRO A 223 7.50 3.44 1.26
N ILE A 224 7.12 4.23 0.25
CA ILE A 224 5.88 4.02 -0.52
C ILE A 224 5.93 2.69 -1.28
N LEU A 225 7.06 2.42 -1.97
CA LEU A 225 7.27 1.14 -2.67
C LEU A 225 7.12 -0.06 -1.72
N SER A 226 7.62 0.07 -0.48
CA SER A 226 7.57 -0.98 0.53
C SER A 226 6.18 -1.16 1.15
N LEU A 227 5.41 -0.08 1.32
CA LEU A 227 4.07 -0.13 1.94
C LEU A 227 2.97 -0.54 0.95
N THR A 228 3.15 -0.28 -0.35
CA THR A 228 2.11 -0.53 -1.36
C THR A 228 1.62 -1.99 -1.40
N PRO A 229 2.45 -3.05 -1.21
CA PRO A 229 1.95 -4.42 -1.11
C PRO A 229 0.99 -4.64 0.07
N TYR A 230 1.31 -4.06 1.22
CA TYR A 230 0.46 -4.16 2.42
C TYR A 230 -0.84 -3.39 2.24
N ALA A 231 -0.77 -2.20 1.62
CA ALA A 231 -1.96 -1.43 1.26
C ALA A 231 -2.90 -2.22 0.33
N GLY A 232 -2.35 -2.90 -0.67
CA GLY A 232 -3.14 -3.75 -1.56
C GLY A 232 -3.77 -4.97 -0.86
N LEU A 233 -3.06 -5.55 0.11
CA LEU A 233 -3.62 -6.62 0.95
C LEU A 233 -4.74 -6.09 1.86
N ALA A 234 -4.57 -4.93 2.49
CA ALA A 234 -5.60 -4.32 3.33
C ALA A 234 -6.90 -4.05 2.54
N ILE A 235 -6.77 -3.56 1.28
CA ILE A 235 -7.92 -3.41 0.39
C ILE A 235 -8.57 -4.77 0.08
N ALA A 236 -7.78 -5.81 -0.20
CA ALA A 236 -8.30 -7.15 -0.46
C ALA A 236 -9.05 -7.71 0.75
N GLU A 237 -8.53 -7.53 1.95
CA GLU A 237 -9.16 -7.99 3.20
C GLU A 237 -10.52 -7.31 3.46
N LYS A 238 -10.69 -6.03 3.08
CA LYS A 238 -11.99 -5.33 3.16
C LYS A 238 -13.10 -6.06 2.39
N TYR A 239 -12.75 -6.70 1.27
CA TYR A 239 -13.72 -7.45 0.43
C TYR A 239 -13.84 -8.92 0.79
N MET A 240 -12.98 -9.43 1.68
CA MET A 240 -13.04 -10.82 2.16
C MET A 240 -13.95 -10.98 3.38
N HIS A 241 -14.21 -9.91 4.11
CA HIS A 241 -15.02 -9.84 5.32
C HIS A 241 -16.30 -9.03 5.08
#